data_e2690613f3dd2242d2031533b5ba7eda
#
_entry.id   e2690613f3dd2242d2031533b5ba7eda
#
_cell.length_a   1.000
_cell.length_b   1.000
_cell.length_c   1.000
_cell.angle_alpha   90.00
_cell.angle_beta   90.00
_cell.angle_gamma   90.00
#
_symmetry.space_group_name_H-M   'P 1'
#
loop_
_entity.id
_entity.type
_entity.pdbx_description
1 polymer ?
#
loop_
_entity_poly.entity_id
_entity_poly.type
_entity_poly.pdbx_seq_one_letter_code
_entity_poly.pdbx_strand_id
1 'polypeptide(L)'
;HVAAQRGDWGEVADLARRFTGAPESVSWPECAGAPAVELAVFGAHMRTGPLTHELSSRGARWAGEVSTAPSYRLVALDTVPPKPGLIRDPGNGRTIRGETWLLPSQSLGDFLAALPYPMSLGQVELAADTGSRMGRWVVGFGCSADAGTAATPLDTDRWPLPGPVSAE
;
A
#
# COMPACT_ATOMS: atom_id res chain seq x y z
N HIS A 1 16.02 -19.50 20.79
CA HIS A 1 16.66 -18.77 19.68
C HIS A 1 15.66 -18.64 18.54
N VAL A 2 15.19 -17.43 18.29
CA VAL A 2 14.43 -17.13 17.08
C VAL A 2 15.44 -16.56 16.08
N ALA A 3 15.71 -17.29 15.01
CA ALA A 3 16.57 -16.82 13.94
C ALA A 3 15.67 -16.15 12.88
N ALA A 4 15.90 -14.88 12.61
CA ALA A 4 15.25 -14.14 11.56
C ALA A 4 16.22 -13.87 10.41
N GLN A 5 15.73 -13.97 9.19
CA GLN A 5 16.48 -13.48 8.02
C GLN A 5 16.47 -11.95 7.99
N ARG A 6 17.38 -11.36 7.22
CA ARG A 6 17.47 -9.90 7.08
C ARG A 6 16.15 -9.37 6.51
N GLY A 7 15.42 -8.59 7.28
CA GLY A 7 14.09 -8.05 6.93
C GLY A 7 12.95 -8.53 7.84
N ASP A 8 13.12 -9.64 8.56
CA ASP A 8 12.03 -10.22 9.38
C ASP A 8 11.94 -9.64 10.80
N TRP A 9 12.68 -8.57 11.09
CA TRP A 9 12.76 -7.99 12.44
C TRP A 9 11.41 -7.49 12.96
N GLY A 10 10.48 -7.11 12.06
CA GLY A 10 9.12 -6.72 12.44
C GLY A 10 8.34 -7.88 13.04
N GLU A 11 8.39 -9.05 12.41
CA GLU A 11 7.72 -10.26 12.91
C GLU A 11 8.33 -10.76 14.21
N VAL A 12 9.66 -10.69 14.32
CA VAL A 12 10.38 -11.05 15.56
C VAL A 12 9.99 -10.12 16.70
N ALA A 13 9.86 -8.83 16.45
CA ALA A 13 9.43 -7.87 17.47
C ALA A 13 7.97 -8.07 17.87
N ASP A 14 7.08 -8.39 16.94
CA ASP A 14 5.69 -8.68 17.25
C ASP A 14 5.55 -9.99 18.03
N LEU A 15 6.35 -10.98 17.69
CA LEU A 15 6.44 -12.22 18.45
C LEU A 15 6.99 -11.97 19.86
N ALA A 16 8.07 -11.21 19.99
CA ALA A 16 8.65 -10.86 21.28
C ALA A 16 7.65 -10.10 22.17
N ARG A 17 6.88 -9.17 21.61
CA ARG A 17 5.82 -8.45 22.33
C ARG A 17 4.74 -9.36 22.88
N ARG A 18 4.30 -10.36 22.11
CA ARG A 18 3.33 -11.36 22.56
C ARG A 18 3.81 -12.17 23.75
N PHE A 19 5.11 -12.44 23.84
CA PHE A 19 5.70 -13.17 24.94
C PHE A 19 6.04 -12.31 26.16
N THR A 20 6.36 -11.04 25.96
CA THR A 20 6.82 -10.16 27.05
C THR A 20 5.75 -9.26 27.63
N GLY A 21 4.56 -9.19 26.98
CA GLY A 21 3.50 -8.26 27.38
C GLY A 21 3.90 -6.78 27.29
N ALA A 22 4.93 -6.46 26.49
CA ALA A 22 5.39 -5.08 26.34
C ALA A 22 4.29 -4.21 25.73
N PRO A 23 4.12 -2.96 26.18
CA PRO A 23 3.06 -2.06 25.69
C PRO A 23 3.25 -1.76 24.20
N GLU A 24 2.13 -1.60 23.48
CA GLU A 24 2.09 -1.31 22.03
C GLU A 24 2.74 0.01 21.61
N SER A 25 3.14 0.83 22.57
CA SER A 25 3.62 2.20 22.35
C SER A 25 5.04 2.33 21.81
N VAL A 26 5.79 1.23 21.67
CA VAL A 26 7.13 1.28 21.07
C VAL A 26 7.01 0.98 19.58
N SER A 27 7.09 2.00 18.76
CA SER A 27 7.14 1.82 17.31
C SER A 27 8.46 1.17 16.94
N TRP A 28 8.40 -0.04 16.42
CA TRP A 28 9.57 -0.82 16.05
C TRP A 28 10.49 -0.14 15.02
N PRO A 29 9.97 0.65 14.04
CA PRO A 29 10.82 1.41 13.13
C PRO A 29 11.78 2.37 13.83
N GLU A 30 11.36 2.98 14.95
CA GLU A 30 12.22 3.85 15.76
C GLU A 30 13.30 3.04 16.47
N CYS A 31 12.96 1.86 16.97
CA CYS A 31 13.92 0.96 17.61
C CYS A 31 14.92 0.33 16.63
N ALA A 32 14.53 0.13 15.39
CA ALA A 32 15.38 -0.43 14.34
C ALA A 32 16.30 0.60 13.68
N GLY A 33 16.15 1.89 13.98
CA GLY A 33 16.96 2.96 13.43
C GLY A 33 16.77 3.22 11.93
N ALA A 34 15.87 2.51 11.27
CA ALA A 34 15.56 2.71 9.87
C ALA A 34 14.22 3.45 9.72
N PRO A 35 14.19 4.67 9.16
CA PRO A 35 12.94 5.36 8.88
C PRO A 35 12.11 4.52 7.92
N ALA A 36 10.82 4.39 8.22
CA ALA A 36 9.86 3.74 7.34
C ALA A 36 9.08 4.79 6.53
N VAL A 37 8.80 4.48 5.29
CA VAL A 37 7.91 5.27 4.44
C VAL A 37 6.54 4.60 4.42
N GLU A 38 5.51 5.38 4.65
CA GLU A 38 4.15 4.92 4.47
C GLU A 38 3.82 4.87 2.98
N LEU A 39 3.46 3.69 2.49
CA LEU A 39 3.09 3.42 1.11
C LEU A 39 1.62 3.05 1.02
N ALA A 40 0.83 3.85 0.30
CA ALA A 40 -0.58 3.57 0.03
C ALA A 40 -0.74 2.70 -1.23
N VAL A 41 -1.54 1.64 -1.12
CA VAL A 41 -1.81 0.67 -2.18
C VAL A 41 -3.31 0.53 -2.41
N PHE A 42 -3.72 0.45 -3.67
CA PHE A 42 -5.14 0.43 -4.07
C PHE A 42 -5.47 -0.73 -5.01
N GLY A 43 -4.60 -1.72 -5.10
CA GLY A 43 -4.74 -2.81 -6.06
C GLY A 43 -4.08 -4.11 -5.64
N ALA A 44 -3.37 -4.73 -6.55
CA ALA A 44 -2.77 -6.06 -6.41
C ALA A 44 -1.82 -6.22 -5.20
N HIS A 45 -1.28 -5.13 -4.66
CA HIS A 45 -0.43 -5.11 -3.47
C HIS A 45 -1.20 -5.02 -2.14
N MET A 46 -2.54 -4.86 -2.15
CA MET A 46 -3.35 -4.95 -0.93
C MET A 46 -3.20 -6.33 -0.30
N ARG A 47 -3.47 -6.43 1.01
CA ARG A 47 -3.47 -7.70 1.74
C ARG A 47 -4.38 -8.71 1.01
N THR A 48 -3.92 -9.95 0.88
CA THR A 48 -4.56 -11.01 0.08
C THR A 48 -4.49 -10.82 -1.44
N GLY A 49 -3.93 -9.73 -1.92
CA GLY A 49 -3.69 -9.53 -3.36
C GLY A 49 -2.51 -10.36 -3.89
N PRO A 50 -2.47 -10.60 -5.20
CA PRO A 50 -1.45 -11.48 -5.81
C PRO A 50 -0.01 -10.95 -5.69
N LEU A 51 0.17 -9.63 -5.48
CA LEU A 51 1.49 -9.01 -5.37
C LEU A 51 1.84 -8.57 -3.92
N THR A 52 1.06 -8.97 -2.91
CA THR A 52 1.34 -8.67 -1.50
C THR A 52 2.75 -9.11 -1.09
N HIS A 53 3.22 -10.23 -1.65
CA HIS A 53 4.54 -10.78 -1.38
C HIS A 53 5.69 -9.85 -1.78
N GLU A 54 5.50 -8.98 -2.76
CA GLU A 54 6.52 -8.00 -3.16
C GLU A 54 6.80 -6.96 -2.08
N LEU A 55 5.82 -6.65 -1.25
CA LEU A 55 5.97 -5.76 -0.09
C LEU A 55 6.51 -6.52 1.11
N SER A 56 5.91 -7.67 1.46
CA SER A 56 6.31 -8.43 2.63
C SER A 56 7.75 -8.96 2.55
N SER A 57 8.21 -9.41 1.37
CA SER A 57 9.60 -9.85 1.15
C SER A 57 10.63 -8.71 1.31
N ARG A 58 10.19 -7.46 1.22
CA ARG A 58 11.01 -6.26 1.45
C ARG A 58 10.91 -5.72 2.87
N GLY A 59 10.32 -6.48 3.80
CA GLY A 59 10.17 -6.11 5.18
C GLY A 59 9.06 -5.07 5.45
N ALA A 60 8.14 -4.88 4.51
CA ALA A 60 7.00 -4.01 4.72
C ALA A 60 6.03 -4.62 5.74
N ARG A 61 5.42 -3.75 6.56
CA ARG A 61 4.39 -4.13 7.52
C ARG A 61 3.08 -3.44 7.17
N TRP A 62 2.00 -4.19 7.19
CA TRP A 62 0.67 -3.64 7.01
C TRP A 62 0.33 -2.66 8.14
N ALA A 63 -0.13 -1.46 7.80
CA ALA A 63 -0.40 -0.39 8.74
C ALA A 63 -1.91 -0.14 8.94
N GLY A 64 -2.73 -0.54 7.98
CA GLY A 64 -4.18 -0.41 8.12
C GLY A 64 -4.90 -0.16 6.80
N GLU A 65 -6.23 -0.15 6.87
CA GLU A 65 -7.10 0.29 5.78
C GLU A 65 -7.13 1.83 5.76
N VAL A 66 -7.19 2.38 4.56
CA VAL A 66 -7.27 3.83 4.34
C VAL A 66 -8.25 4.14 3.21
N SER A 67 -8.61 5.42 3.12
CA SER A 67 -9.37 5.95 1.99
C SER A 67 -8.68 7.20 1.44
N THR A 68 -8.76 7.41 0.14
CA THR A 68 -8.30 8.67 -0.48
C THR A 68 -9.25 9.83 -0.16
N ALA A 69 -8.79 11.05 -0.34
CA ALA A 69 -9.69 12.19 -0.53
C ALA A 69 -10.68 11.91 -1.68
N PRO A 70 -11.84 12.60 -1.76
CA PRO A 70 -12.87 12.33 -2.76
C PRO A 70 -12.52 12.88 -4.15
N SER A 71 -11.26 12.84 -4.51
CA SER A 71 -10.69 13.42 -5.73
C SER A 71 -9.96 12.38 -6.59
N TYR A 72 -10.36 11.11 -6.51
CA TYR A 72 -9.68 10.03 -7.24
C TYR A 72 -10.66 9.14 -7.96
N ARG A 73 -10.17 8.43 -8.96
CA ARG A 73 -10.89 7.36 -9.66
C ARG A 73 -9.94 6.21 -9.98
N LEU A 74 -10.50 5.02 -10.12
CA LEU A 74 -9.80 3.84 -10.59
C LEU A 74 -10.04 3.63 -12.09
N VAL A 75 -9.02 3.12 -12.76
CA VAL A 75 -9.10 2.64 -14.14
C VAL A 75 -8.49 1.24 -14.21
N ALA A 76 -8.98 0.42 -15.13
CA ALA A 76 -8.40 -0.89 -15.40
C ALA A 76 -7.25 -0.74 -16.40
N LEU A 77 -6.03 -1.01 -15.98
CA LEU A 77 -4.85 -1.01 -16.83
C LEU A 77 -4.72 -2.35 -17.56
N ASP A 78 -4.25 -2.30 -18.81
CA ASP A 78 -3.91 -3.49 -19.58
C ASP A 78 -2.53 -4.03 -19.14
N THR A 79 -2.54 -4.79 -18.05
CA THR A 79 -1.33 -5.38 -17.44
C THR A 79 -1.56 -6.84 -17.04
N VAL A 80 -0.47 -7.60 -16.94
CA VAL A 80 -0.48 -8.97 -16.41
C VAL A 80 0.44 -9.05 -15.19
N PRO A 81 -0.08 -9.38 -13.99
CA PRO A 81 -1.51 -9.51 -13.66
C PRO A 81 -2.26 -8.18 -13.83
N PRO A 82 -3.61 -8.21 -13.89
CA PRO A 82 -4.43 -7.00 -13.97
C PRO A 82 -4.18 -6.08 -12.77
N LYS A 83 -4.04 -4.78 -13.04
CA LYS A 83 -3.78 -3.76 -12.01
C LYS A 83 -4.69 -2.56 -12.21
N PRO A 84 -5.13 -1.89 -11.14
CA PRO A 84 -5.77 -0.59 -11.28
C PRO A 84 -4.73 0.51 -11.47
N GLY A 85 -5.10 1.54 -12.22
CA GLY A 85 -4.49 2.85 -12.15
C GLY A 85 -5.29 3.75 -11.23
N LEU A 86 -4.65 4.41 -10.27
CA LEU A 86 -5.26 5.47 -9.48
C LEU A 86 -4.96 6.82 -10.14
N ILE A 87 -6.00 7.57 -10.45
CA ILE A 87 -5.91 8.87 -11.11
C ILE A 87 -6.54 9.93 -10.22
N ARG A 88 -5.84 11.05 -10.03
CA ARG A 88 -6.43 12.21 -9.35
C ARG A 88 -7.33 12.96 -10.31
N ASP A 89 -8.60 13.11 -9.94
CA ASP A 89 -9.66 13.76 -10.69
C ASP A 89 -10.54 14.62 -9.76
N PRO A 90 -10.13 15.85 -9.46
CA PRO A 90 -10.84 16.70 -8.49
C PRO A 90 -12.27 17.03 -8.87
N GLY A 91 -12.60 16.98 -10.18
CA GLY A 91 -13.94 17.36 -10.67
C GLY A 91 -14.95 16.21 -10.65
N ASN A 92 -14.50 14.97 -10.89
CA ASN A 92 -15.36 13.79 -11.04
C ASN A 92 -14.89 12.60 -10.19
N GLY A 93 -13.98 12.84 -9.26
CA GLY A 93 -13.44 11.82 -8.39
C GLY A 93 -14.39 11.38 -7.29
N ARG A 94 -14.03 10.30 -6.67
CA ARG A 94 -14.66 9.74 -5.46
C ARG A 94 -13.60 9.31 -4.47
N THR A 95 -14.00 8.92 -3.29
CA THR A 95 -13.15 8.25 -2.31
C THR A 95 -12.86 6.83 -2.76
N ILE A 96 -11.57 6.45 -2.78
CA ILE A 96 -11.12 5.09 -3.12
C ILE A 96 -10.54 4.44 -1.87
N ARG A 97 -11.02 3.24 -1.55
CA ARG A 97 -10.55 2.43 -0.43
C ARG A 97 -9.29 1.66 -0.82
N GLY A 98 -8.32 1.66 0.07
CA GLY A 98 -7.05 0.97 -0.07
C GLY A 98 -6.46 0.61 1.28
N GLU A 99 -5.17 0.40 1.29
CA GLU A 99 -4.41 0.02 2.48
C GLU A 99 -3.10 0.78 2.52
N THR A 100 -2.51 0.91 3.71
CA THR A 100 -1.14 1.41 3.85
C THR A 100 -0.22 0.36 4.43
N TRP A 101 1.04 0.47 4.02
CA TRP A 101 2.14 -0.38 4.46
C TRP A 101 3.31 0.50 4.88
N LEU A 102 3.99 0.13 5.95
CA LEU A 102 5.24 0.75 6.37
C LEU A 102 6.40 0.01 5.72
N LEU A 103 7.00 0.60 4.72
CA LEU A 103 8.11 0.05 3.96
C LEU A 103 9.42 0.68 4.44
N PRO A 104 10.47 -0.09 4.79
CA PRO A 104 11.78 0.49 5.09
C PRO A 104 12.25 1.38 3.94
N SER A 105 12.73 2.60 4.25
CA SER A 105 13.15 3.58 3.24
C SER A 105 14.18 3.02 2.25
N GLN A 106 15.04 2.15 2.73
CA GLN A 106 16.05 1.46 1.95
C GLN A 106 15.42 0.53 0.90
N SER A 107 14.32 -0.15 1.24
CA SER A 107 13.60 -1.05 0.34
C SER A 107 12.74 -0.31 -0.67
N LEU A 108 12.36 0.95 -0.38
CA LEU A 108 11.57 1.76 -1.30
C LEU A 108 12.32 2.04 -2.60
N GLY A 109 13.62 2.28 -2.53
CA GLY A 109 14.45 2.51 -3.71
C GLY A 109 14.47 1.30 -4.65
N ASP A 110 14.70 0.11 -4.09
CA ASP A 110 14.70 -1.15 -4.84
C ASP A 110 13.30 -1.47 -5.40
N PHE A 111 12.26 -1.19 -4.62
CA PHE A 111 10.89 -1.35 -5.06
C PHE A 111 10.53 -0.43 -6.22
N LEU A 112 10.92 0.85 -6.14
CA LEU A 112 10.70 1.83 -7.20
C LEU A 112 11.46 1.47 -8.48
N ALA A 113 12.71 1.01 -8.36
CA ALA A 113 13.52 0.59 -9.51
C ALA A 113 12.95 -0.65 -10.24
N ALA A 114 12.26 -1.51 -9.50
CA ALA A 114 11.62 -2.71 -10.04
C ALA A 114 10.20 -2.46 -10.60
N LEU A 115 9.65 -1.26 -10.41
CA LEU A 115 8.27 -0.97 -10.77
C LEU A 115 8.11 -0.88 -12.30
N PRO A 116 7.31 -1.77 -12.92
CA PRO A 116 7.17 -1.79 -14.36
C PRO A 116 6.21 -0.68 -14.83
N TYR A 117 6.45 -0.19 -16.05
CA TYR A 117 5.44 0.60 -16.76
C TYR A 117 4.11 -0.17 -16.83
N PRO A 118 2.94 0.49 -16.69
CA PRO A 118 2.72 1.93 -16.53
C PRO A 118 2.59 2.41 -15.08
N MET A 119 3.03 1.62 -14.12
CA MET A 119 2.92 1.96 -12.71
C MET A 119 3.88 3.10 -12.33
N SER A 120 3.45 3.95 -11.42
CA SER A 120 4.26 5.02 -10.85
C SER A 120 4.00 5.15 -9.35
N LEU A 121 4.95 5.75 -8.63
CA LEU A 121 4.75 6.21 -7.26
C LEU A 121 4.73 7.73 -7.24
N GLY A 122 3.84 8.29 -6.45
CA GLY A 122 3.70 9.73 -6.29
C GLY A 122 3.03 10.07 -4.96
N GLN A 123 2.62 11.32 -4.81
CA GLN A 123 1.88 11.76 -3.63
C GLN A 123 0.38 11.49 -3.82
N VAL A 124 -0.22 10.79 -2.87
CA VAL A 124 -1.65 10.52 -2.81
C VAL A 124 -2.22 11.17 -1.56
N GLU A 125 -3.30 11.92 -1.74
CA GLU A 125 -4.04 12.54 -0.66
C GLU A 125 -5.01 11.54 -0.04
N LEU A 126 -4.78 11.18 1.21
CA LEU A 126 -5.70 10.37 2.00
C LEU A 126 -6.76 11.25 2.65
N ALA A 127 -7.91 10.67 2.91
CA ALA A 127 -8.96 11.32 3.68
C ALA A 127 -8.46 11.66 5.09
N ALA A 128 -9.09 12.65 5.70
CA ALA A 128 -8.81 13.00 7.08
C ALA A 128 -9.18 11.84 8.02
N ASP A 129 -8.31 11.56 8.97
CA ASP A 129 -8.62 10.63 10.06
C ASP A 129 -9.73 11.20 10.95
N THR A 130 -10.41 10.34 11.71
CA THR A 130 -11.46 10.74 12.66
C THR A 130 -10.90 11.77 13.64
N GLY A 131 -11.45 12.99 13.60
CA GLY A 131 -11.00 14.11 14.45
C GLY A 131 -10.02 15.09 13.78
N SER A 132 -9.51 14.80 12.59
CA SER A 132 -8.75 15.73 11.76
C SER A 132 -9.64 16.41 10.72
N ARG A 133 -9.36 17.68 10.41
CA ARG A 133 -10.04 18.42 9.32
C ARG A 133 -9.26 18.40 8.00
N MET A 134 -8.03 17.93 8.02
CA MET A 134 -7.15 17.94 6.85
C MET A 134 -6.72 16.51 6.53
N GLY A 135 -6.82 16.14 5.28
CA GLY A 135 -6.21 14.95 4.75
C GLY A 135 -4.67 15.04 4.83
N ARG A 136 -4.01 13.92 4.64
CA ARG A 136 -2.55 13.84 4.63
C ARG A 136 -2.06 13.27 3.30
N TRP A 137 -0.88 13.69 2.90
CA TRP A 137 -0.23 13.20 1.70
C TRP A 137 0.77 12.11 2.04
N VAL A 138 0.70 11.00 1.33
CA VAL A 138 1.61 9.85 1.49
C VAL A 138 2.12 9.38 0.13
N VAL A 139 3.22 8.64 0.13
CA VAL A 139 3.64 7.93 -1.09
C VAL A 139 2.59 6.89 -1.44
N GLY A 140 2.19 6.80 -2.70
CA GLY A 140 1.21 5.82 -3.13
C GLY A 140 1.28 5.52 -4.62
N PHE A 141 0.60 4.47 -5.02
CA PHE A 141 0.54 4.07 -6.42
C PHE A 141 -0.33 4.98 -7.25
N GLY A 142 0.19 5.35 -8.41
CA GLY A 142 -0.51 5.92 -9.53
C GLY A 142 -0.17 5.17 -10.82
N CYS A 143 -0.48 5.77 -11.94
CA CYS A 143 -0.06 5.28 -13.25
C CYS A 143 0.37 6.45 -14.15
N SER A 144 1.07 6.14 -15.24
CA SER A 144 1.42 7.14 -16.24
C SER A 144 0.16 7.74 -16.88
N ALA A 145 0.24 9.01 -17.28
CA ALA A 145 -0.93 9.75 -17.77
C ALA A 145 -1.50 9.17 -19.08
N ASP A 146 -0.65 8.71 -19.98
CA ASP A 146 -1.02 8.08 -21.24
C ASP A 146 -1.79 6.77 -21.02
N ALA A 147 -1.27 5.88 -20.17
CA ALA A 147 -1.95 4.63 -19.83
C ALA A 147 -3.27 4.89 -19.09
N GLY A 148 -3.28 5.85 -18.17
CA GLY A 148 -4.49 6.23 -17.44
C GLY A 148 -5.58 6.83 -18.33
N THR A 149 -5.20 7.55 -19.39
CA THR A 149 -6.15 8.11 -20.37
C THR A 149 -6.72 7.04 -21.29
N ALA A 150 -5.92 6.05 -21.68
CA ALA A 150 -6.33 4.96 -22.55
C ALA A 150 -7.14 3.87 -21.83
N ALA A 151 -7.03 3.80 -20.50
CA ALA A 151 -7.61 2.74 -19.69
C ALA A 151 -9.13 2.90 -19.47
N THR A 152 -9.79 1.78 -19.24
CA THR A 152 -11.24 1.76 -18.97
C THR A 152 -11.54 2.25 -17.56
N PRO A 153 -12.39 3.29 -17.39
CA PRO A 153 -12.83 3.73 -16.07
C PRO A 153 -13.56 2.62 -15.32
N LEU A 154 -13.32 2.54 -14.01
CA LEU A 154 -14.00 1.60 -13.13
C LEU A 154 -15.01 2.35 -12.25
N ASP A 155 -16.24 1.86 -12.21
CA ASP A 155 -17.28 2.36 -11.32
C ASP A 155 -17.28 1.63 -9.99
N THR A 156 -16.16 1.71 -9.27
CA THR A 156 -15.97 1.10 -7.96
C THR A 156 -15.11 2.00 -7.08
N ASP A 157 -15.32 1.89 -5.78
CA ASP A 157 -14.52 2.55 -4.75
C ASP A 157 -13.36 1.69 -4.22
N ARG A 158 -13.27 0.43 -4.67
CA ARG A 158 -12.20 -0.51 -4.29
C ARG A 158 -11.88 -1.45 -5.44
N TRP A 159 -10.61 -1.74 -5.63
CA TRP A 159 -10.17 -2.78 -6.57
C TRP A 159 -10.66 -4.15 -6.12
N PRO A 160 -11.33 -4.92 -6.99
CA PRO A 160 -11.74 -6.27 -6.67
C PRO A 160 -10.50 -7.17 -6.54
N LEU A 161 -10.28 -7.68 -5.33
CA LEU A 161 -9.28 -8.73 -5.13
C LEU A 161 -9.89 -10.07 -5.57
N PRO A 162 -9.09 -11.02 -6.09
CA PRO A 162 -9.55 -12.38 -6.30
C PRO A 162 -10.16 -12.90 -5.00
N GLY A 163 -11.38 -13.41 -5.08
CA GLY A 163 -12.00 -14.09 -3.96
C GLY A 163 -11.13 -15.28 -3.51
N PRO A 164 -11.31 -15.79 -2.28
CA PRO A 164 -10.65 -17.03 -1.89
C PRO A 164 -10.97 -18.10 -2.92
N VAL A 165 -9.91 -18.73 -3.45
CA VAL A 165 -10.08 -19.88 -4.34
C VAL A 165 -10.82 -20.94 -3.53
N SER A 166 -12.08 -21.21 -3.88
CA SER A 166 -12.80 -22.35 -3.32
C SER A 166 -11.99 -23.58 -3.69
N ALA A 167 -11.41 -24.23 -2.69
CA ALA A 167 -10.79 -25.53 -2.89
C ALA A 167 -11.92 -26.52 -3.23
N GLU A 168 -11.98 -26.93 -4.51
CA GLU A 168 -12.72 -28.12 -4.90
C GLU A 168 -11.94 -29.39 -4.53
#